data_aeb0bb38527b5a7113e90c3a20fbd536
#
_entry.id   aeb0bb38527b5a7113e90c3a20fbd536
#
_cell.length_a   1.000
_cell.length_b   1.000
_cell.length_c   1.000
_cell.angle_alpha   90.00
_cell.angle_beta   90.00
_cell.angle_gamma   90.00
#
_symmetry.space_group_name_H-M   'P 1'
#
loop_
_entity.id
_entity.type
_entity.pdbx_description
1 polymer ?
#
loop_
_entity_poly.entity_id
_entity_poly.type
_entity_poly.pdbx_seq_one_letter_code
_entity_poly.pdbx_strand_id
1 'polypeptide(L)'
;KNGSVLITSIPDWGSSPFGLGFDRNEISNEINTFNNSLKSFANNNGLDYVDVTEISRRAINEPNLIAVDNLHPSGIMYLEWAKKIFQVWID
;
A
#
# COMPACT_ATOMS: atom_id res chain seq x y z
N LYS A 1 -5.37 6.08 20.85
CA LYS A 1 -6.29 5.02 20.44
C LYS A 1 -5.99 3.73 21.19
N ASN A 2 -7.00 3.06 21.63
CA ASN A 2 -6.86 1.79 22.35
C ASN A 2 -6.34 0.71 21.39
N GLY A 3 -5.47 -0.15 21.90
CA GLY A 3 -4.78 -1.22 21.19
C GLY A 3 -5.61 -1.99 20.18
N SER A 4 -6.09 -1.28 19.21
CA SER A 4 -6.99 -1.79 18.18
C SER A 4 -6.19 -2.41 17.06
N VAL A 5 -6.87 -3.21 16.29
CA VAL A 5 -6.33 -3.74 15.04
C VAL A 5 -6.56 -2.68 13.96
N LEU A 6 -5.56 -2.43 13.16
CA LEU A 6 -5.74 -1.65 11.94
C LEU A 6 -5.34 -2.49 10.73
N ILE A 7 -5.95 -2.20 9.61
CA ILE A 7 -5.72 -2.92 8.37
C ILE A 7 -5.11 -1.96 7.36
N THR A 8 -4.04 -2.39 6.68
CA THR A 8 -3.47 -1.62 5.58
C THR A 8 -3.91 -2.20 4.26
N SER A 9 -4.03 -1.34 3.26
CA SER A 9 -4.15 -1.78 1.88
C SER A 9 -2.85 -2.48 1.45
N ILE A 10 -2.90 -3.21 0.35
CA ILE A 10 -1.70 -3.86 -0.19
C ILE A 10 -1.01 -2.93 -1.19
N PRO A 11 0.32 -2.99 -1.29
CA PRO A 11 1.04 -2.18 -2.26
C PRO A 11 0.79 -2.67 -3.68
N ASP A 12 0.89 -1.75 -4.65
CA ASP A 12 0.76 -2.08 -6.07
C ASP A 12 2.12 -2.47 -6.62
N TRP A 13 2.40 -3.78 -6.62
CA TRP A 13 3.67 -4.30 -7.13
C TRP A 13 3.82 -4.07 -8.64
N GLY A 14 2.73 -3.84 -9.37
CA GLY A 14 2.77 -3.49 -10.78
C GLY A 14 3.43 -2.14 -11.04
N SER A 15 3.55 -1.30 -10.01
CA SER A 15 4.22 0.00 -10.10
C SER A 15 5.73 -0.11 -9.93
N SER A 16 6.25 -1.29 -9.58
CA SER A 16 7.68 -1.54 -9.50
C SER A 16 8.27 -1.86 -10.88
N PRO A 17 9.60 -1.79 -11.04
CA PRO A 17 10.23 -2.22 -12.30
C PRO A 17 9.90 -3.67 -12.67
N PHE A 18 9.74 -4.53 -11.68
CA PHE A 18 9.32 -5.92 -11.90
C PHE A 18 7.98 -5.99 -12.63
N GLY A 19 7.09 -5.05 -12.37
CA GLY A 19 5.77 -4.98 -12.99
C GLY A 19 5.80 -4.69 -14.49
N LEU A 20 6.93 -4.24 -15.04
CA LEU A 20 7.05 -3.96 -16.47
C LEU A 20 6.82 -5.19 -17.35
N GLY A 21 7.04 -6.39 -16.81
CA GLY A 21 6.80 -7.64 -17.54
C GLY A 21 5.34 -8.08 -17.54
N PHE A 22 4.44 -7.30 -16.99
CA PHE A 22 3.04 -7.65 -16.78
C PHE A 22 2.12 -6.53 -17.23
N ASP A 23 0.82 -6.78 -17.26
CA ASP A 23 -0.18 -5.77 -17.54
C ASP A 23 -0.42 -4.95 -16.27
N ARG A 24 0.19 -3.77 -16.20
CA ARG A 24 0.10 -2.90 -15.02
C ARG A 24 -1.32 -2.44 -14.71
N ASN A 25 -2.13 -2.21 -15.74
CA ASN A 25 -3.52 -1.79 -15.53
C ASN A 25 -4.35 -2.90 -14.91
N GLU A 26 -4.15 -4.12 -15.37
CA GLU A 26 -4.85 -5.28 -14.83
C GLU A 26 -4.47 -5.50 -13.36
N ILE A 27 -3.17 -5.44 -13.06
CA ILE A 27 -2.68 -5.57 -11.69
C ILE A 27 -3.28 -4.50 -10.80
N SER A 28 -3.26 -3.24 -11.25
CA SER A 28 -3.78 -2.13 -10.48
C SER A 28 -5.28 -2.31 -10.18
N ASN A 29 -6.03 -2.78 -11.16
CA ASN A 29 -7.47 -3.03 -11.00
C ASN A 29 -7.74 -4.17 -10.02
N GLU A 30 -6.98 -5.24 -10.08
CA GLU A 30 -7.11 -6.36 -9.16
C GLU A 30 -6.79 -5.94 -7.73
N ILE A 31 -5.73 -5.14 -7.55
CA ILE A 31 -5.35 -4.60 -6.26
C ILE A 31 -6.45 -3.68 -5.73
N ASN A 32 -7.02 -2.82 -6.56
CA ASN A 32 -8.13 -1.96 -6.15
C ASN A 32 -9.32 -2.79 -5.66
N THR A 33 -9.65 -3.85 -6.37
CA THR A 33 -10.76 -4.74 -5.99
C THR A 33 -10.50 -5.38 -4.63
N PHE A 34 -9.29 -5.89 -4.43
CA PHE A 34 -8.91 -6.50 -3.16
C PHE A 34 -8.93 -5.48 -2.02
N ASN A 35 -8.38 -4.29 -2.25
CA ASN A 35 -8.35 -3.23 -1.25
C ASN A 35 -9.75 -2.76 -0.88
N ASN A 36 -10.67 -2.70 -1.83
CA ASN A 36 -12.06 -2.35 -1.54
C ASN A 36 -12.69 -3.36 -0.60
N SER A 37 -12.40 -4.65 -0.78
CA SER A 37 -12.88 -5.70 0.11
C SER A 37 -12.29 -5.55 1.50
N LEU A 38 -10.99 -5.24 1.61
CA LEU A 38 -10.34 -5.00 2.90
C LEU A 38 -10.93 -3.80 3.61
N LYS A 39 -11.18 -2.73 2.88
CA LYS A 39 -11.77 -1.51 3.44
C LYS A 39 -13.17 -1.76 3.96
N SER A 40 -13.98 -2.49 3.21
CA SER A 40 -15.33 -2.87 3.63
C SER A 40 -15.29 -3.73 4.88
N PHE A 41 -14.37 -4.69 4.93
CA PHE A 41 -14.21 -5.53 6.11
C PHE A 41 -13.85 -4.68 7.34
N ALA A 42 -12.92 -3.76 7.18
CA ALA A 42 -12.52 -2.88 8.28
C ALA A 42 -13.70 -2.05 8.77
N ASN A 43 -14.45 -1.44 7.85
CA ASN A 43 -15.61 -0.64 8.19
C ASN A 43 -16.68 -1.44 8.92
N ASN A 44 -16.95 -2.66 8.45
CA ASN A 44 -17.99 -3.52 9.03
C ASN A 44 -17.61 -4.04 10.41
N ASN A 45 -16.32 -4.03 10.75
CA ASN A 45 -15.82 -4.55 12.03
C ASN A 45 -15.28 -3.47 12.95
N GLY A 46 -15.50 -2.18 12.62
CA GLY A 46 -15.04 -1.09 13.45
C GLY A 46 -13.53 -0.96 13.54
N LEU A 47 -12.82 -1.40 12.52
CA LEU A 47 -11.36 -1.34 12.46
C LEU A 47 -10.92 -0.14 11.62
N ASP A 48 -9.72 0.36 11.91
CA ASP A 48 -9.12 1.41 11.10
C ASP A 48 -8.55 0.82 9.82
N TYR A 49 -8.60 1.60 8.75
CA TYR A 49 -8.03 1.23 7.46
C TYR A 49 -7.05 2.31 7.01
N VAL A 50 -5.84 1.91 6.62
CA VAL A 50 -4.81 2.82 6.15
C VAL A 50 -4.43 2.46 4.71
N ASP A 51 -4.57 3.43 3.81
CA ASP A 51 -4.19 3.25 2.42
C ASP A 51 -2.70 3.53 2.24
N VAL A 52 -1.93 2.49 1.93
CA VAL A 52 -0.50 2.61 1.58
C VAL A 52 -0.27 2.35 0.08
N THR A 53 -1.33 1.99 -0.65
CA THR A 53 -1.24 1.66 -2.07
C THR A 53 -0.84 2.87 -2.90
N GLU A 54 -1.36 4.05 -2.60
CA GLU A 54 -1.06 5.27 -3.35
C GLU A 54 0.43 5.62 -3.26
N ILE A 55 1.04 5.42 -2.09
CA ILE A 55 2.48 5.64 -1.94
C ILE A 55 3.25 4.69 -2.86
N SER A 56 2.86 3.41 -2.90
CA SER A 56 3.54 2.42 -3.74
C SER A 56 3.43 2.77 -5.24
N ARG A 57 2.33 3.37 -5.66
CA ARG A 57 2.11 3.75 -7.06
C ARG A 57 3.01 4.89 -7.52
N ARG A 58 3.53 5.69 -6.60
CA ARG A 58 4.50 6.72 -6.91
C ARG A 58 5.82 6.15 -7.42
N ALA A 59 6.08 4.87 -7.17
CA ALA A 59 7.32 4.22 -7.60
C ALA A 59 7.55 4.28 -9.11
N ILE A 60 6.49 4.42 -9.90
CA ILE A 60 6.63 4.58 -11.36
C ILE A 60 7.53 5.77 -11.68
N ASN A 61 7.41 6.87 -10.93
CA ASN A 61 8.16 8.10 -11.15
C ASN A 61 9.22 8.36 -10.08
N GLU A 62 9.28 7.55 -9.03
CA GLU A 62 10.20 7.72 -7.90
C GLU A 62 10.89 6.39 -7.61
N PRO A 63 11.93 6.05 -8.40
CA PRO A 63 12.61 4.74 -8.28
C PRO A 63 13.21 4.46 -6.90
N ASN A 64 13.53 5.50 -6.13
CA ASN A 64 14.08 5.34 -4.79
C ASN A 64 13.07 4.76 -3.78
N LEU A 65 11.80 4.64 -4.15
CA LEU A 65 10.80 3.97 -3.33
C LEU A 65 10.90 2.44 -3.40
N ILE A 66 11.64 1.92 -4.38
CA ILE A 66 11.79 0.49 -4.60
C ILE A 66 13.20 0.05 -4.22
N ALA A 67 13.30 -1.11 -3.58
CA ALA A 67 14.58 -1.70 -3.20
C ALA A 67 15.38 -2.17 -4.42
N VAL A 68 16.62 -2.58 -4.18
CA VAL A 68 17.56 -2.97 -5.26
C VAL A 68 17.10 -4.19 -6.03
N ASP A 69 16.16 -4.99 -5.49
CA ASP A 69 15.60 -6.15 -6.18
C ASP A 69 14.54 -5.78 -7.23
N ASN A 70 14.23 -4.50 -7.39
CA ASN A 70 13.25 -3.97 -8.33
C ASN A 70 11.80 -4.38 -8.05
N LEU A 71 11.52 -4.90 -6.87
CA LEU A 71 10.19 -5.38 -6.50
C LEU A 71 9.73 -4.90 -5.14
N HIS A 72 10.52 -5.14 -4.10
CA HIS A 72 10.11 -4.82 -2.73
C HIS A 72 10.23 -3.34 -2.43
N PRO A 73 9.44 -2.81 -1.48
CA PRO A 73 9.59 -1.42 -1.06
C PRO A 73 10.97 -1.17 -0.47
N SER A 74 11.50 0.02 -0.73
CA SER A 74 12.73 0.49 -0.09
C SER A 74 12.45 0.94 1.35
N GLY A 75 13.53 1.22 2.10
CA GLY A 75 13.38 1.81 3.43
C GLY A 75 12.67 3.16 3.39
N ILE A 76 12.85 3.93 2.31
CA ILE A 76 12.15 5.22 2.13
C ILE A 76 10.64 5.00 2.04
N MET A 77 10.19 4.02 1.27
CA MET A 77 8.77 3.71 1.17
C MET A 77 8.21 3.22 2.51
N TYR A 78 8.93 2.33 3.19
CA TYR A 78 8.48 1.85 4.50
C TYR A 78 8.37 2.98 5.51
N LEU A 79 9.26 3.96 5.46
CA LEU A 79 9.18 5.12 6.34
C LEU A 79 7.92 5.94 6.07
N GLU A 80 7.56 6.16 4.81
CA GLU A 80 6.33 6.86 4.45
C GLU A 80 5.09 6.10 4.92
N TRP A 81 5.09 4.77 4.78
CA TRP A 81 4.00 3.95 5.30
C TRP A 81 3.88 4.08 6.81
N ALA A 82 5.02 4.00 7.51
CA ALA A 82 5.05 4.10 8.96
C ALA A 82 4.46 5.45 9.44
N LYS A 83 4.82 6.54 8.77
CA LYS A 83 4.28 7.87 9.10
C LYS A 83 2.77 7.91 8.92
N LYS A 84 2.27 7.34 7.85
CA LYS A 84 0.82 7.32 7.57
C LYS A 84 0.07 6.45 8.57
N ILE A 85 0.62 5.29 8.89
CA ILE A 85 0.03 4.38 9.88
C ILE A 85 0.00 5.05 11.25
N PHE A 86 1.10 5.69 11.64
CA PHE A 86 1.20 6.39 12.91
C PHE A 86 0.16 7.51 13.01
N GLN A 87 -0.04 8.26 11.94
CA GLN A 87 -1.03 9.33 11.89
C GLN A 87 -2.45 8.81 12.19
N VAL A 88 -2.80 7.68 11.61
CA VAL A 88 -4.11 7.06 11.89
C VAL A 88 -4.15 6.50 13.31
N TRP A 89 -3.05 5.90 13.76
CA TRP A 89 -2.98 5.25 15.07
C TRP A 89 -3.19 6.24 16.22
N ILE A 90 -2.65 7.45 16.11
CA ILE A 90 -2.76 8.45 17.18
C ILE A 90 -4.08 9.21 17.16
N ASP A 91 -4.79 9.20 16.05
CA ASP A 91 -6.10 9.83 15.93
C ASP A 91 -7.16 8.97 16.61
#